data_ae2e25ee0c15d134556eed486257b4f9
#
_entry.id   ae2e25ee0c15d134556eed486257b4f9
#
_cell.length_a   1.000
_cell.length_b   1.000
_cell.length_c   1.000
_cell.angle_alpha   90.00
_cell.angle_beta   90.00
_cell.angle_gamma   90.00
#
_symmetry.space_group_name_H-M   'P 1'
#
loop_
_entity.id
_entity.type
_entity.pdbx_description
1 polymer ?
#
loop_
_entity_poly.entity_id
_entity_poly.type
_entity_poly.pdbx_seq_one_letter_code
_entity_poly.pdbx_strand_id
1 'polypeptide(L)'
;MSHHTETLVIGAGPAGLTAAYLLSKQGRSVTVLERDPAQVGGISRTVSYNGYLFDIGGHRFFSKSQAVVDLWDEILPDDFIERPRLSRIYYRGRYYAYPLKAFEALRNLGLLTSAACVASYLYARLRPTQDPKTFHAWVRNQFGERLFSIFFKTYTEKVWGMSCDAISADWAAQRIKGLDLGAAIRDGLKRSLGLRKPVKTGGPVIKTLIESFRYPRRGPGMMWEAAAAKIQAQGGKLLLDRGVDSLSYDAATGIWTVAARSADGSRETFTARHVISSAPVRELVDAIRPRPLSTFNARALKYRDFLTVALIAKSQKNFPDNWIYIHDPSVKVGRVQNFRSWSPEMVPDLDHTCLGLEYFCFEGDGLWNADDSELVALAKREIGQIGLIDPADVVDACVVRQPKAYPVYDEDYAAHVATVRRELERDFPSLHLVGRNGMHKYNNQDHAMMTAMLTVENILCGRRRHDVWRVNEDAEYTEAGVSGADAALGSERLVPRKVA
;
A
#
# COMPACT_ATOMS: atom_id res chain seq x y z
N MET A 1 -28.03 -11.86 -21.75
CA MET A 1 -27.19 -11.77 -22.98
C MET A 1 -25.79 -12.17 -22.61
N SER A 2 -25.10 -12.90 -23.49
CA SER A 2 -23.68 -13.24 -23.24
C SER A 2 -22.80 -12.24 -23.99
N HIS A 3 -21.87 -11.61 -23.28
CA HIS A 3 -20.92 -10.65 -23.85
C HIS A 3 -19.57 -11.34 -24.04
N HIS A 4 -19.06 -11.32 -25.28
CA HIS A 4 -17.74 -11.88 -25.59
C HIS A 4 -16.65 -10.80 -25.58
N THR A 5 -15.50 -11.11 -25.00
CA THR A 5 -14.28 -10.29 -25.04
C THR A 5 -13.05 -11.20 -25.13
N GLU A 6 -11.92 -10.70 -25.64
CA GLU A 6 -10.67 -11.47 -25.64
C GLU A 6 -10.12 -11.60 -24.22
N THR A 7 -10.09 -10.51 -23.49
CA THR A 7 -9.62 -10.46 -22.10
C THR A 7 -10.66 -9.81 -21.19
N LEU A 8 -11.00 -10.49 -20.12
CA LEU A 8 -11.82 -9.95 -19.04
C LEU A 8 -10.92 -9.57 -17.85
N VAL A 9 -11.09 -8.35 -17.35
CA VAL A 9 -10.36 -7.84 -16.18
C VAL A 9 -11.32 -7.72 -15.02
N ILE A 10 -10.98 -8.30 -13.87
CA ILE A 10 -11.75 -8.24 -12.63
C ILE A 10 -11.09 -7.26 -11.68
N GLY A 11 -11.78 -6.13 -11.42
CA GLY A 11 -11.35 -5.02 -10.58
C GLY A 11 -10.72 -3.87 -11.35
N ALA A 12 -11.22 -2.66 -11.12
CA ALA A 12 -10.74 -1.40 -11.70
C ALA A 12 -9.78 -0.64 -10.77
N GLY A 13 -8.96 -1.34 -10.00
CA GLY A 13 -7.84 -0.76 -9.25
C GLY A 13 -6.61 -0.56 -10.15
N PRO A 14 -5.46 -0.07 -9.58
CA PRO A 14 -4.24 0.21 -10.33
C PRO A 14 -3.77 -0.92 -11.25
N ALA A 15 -3.80 -2.18 -10.80
CA ALA A 15 -3.38 -3.32 -11.61
C ALA A 15 -4.35 -3.60 -12.77
N GLY A 16 -5.67 -3.64 -12.47
CA GLY A 16 -6.67 -3.95 -13.50
C GLY A 16 -6.74 -2.88 -14.59
N LEU A 17 -6.74 -1.60 -14.20
CA LEU A 17 -6.75 -0.49 -15.16
C LEU A 17 -5.46 -0.42 -15.98
N THR A 18 -4.30 -0.71 -15.37
CA THR A 18 -3.04 -0.80 -16.12
C THR A 18 -3.09 -1.90 -17.18
N ALA A 19 -3.58 -3.10 -16.81
CA ALA A 19 -3.71 -4.20 -17.77
C ALA A 19 -4.69 -3.86 -18.90
N ALA A 20 -5.85 -3.31 -18.56
CA ALA A 20 -6.86 -2.93 -19.54
C ALA A 20 -6.37 -1.82 -20.48
N TYR A 21 -5.68 -0.81 -19.94
CA TYR A 21 -5.10 0.27 -20.73
C TYR A 21 -4.08 -0.25 -21.76
N LEU A 22 -3.17 -1.09 -21.33
CA LEU A 22 -2.13 -1.63 -22.22
C LEU A 22 -2.72 -2.55 -23.30
N LEU A 23 -3.73 -3.35 -22.96
CA LEU A 23 -4.41 -4.22 -23.93
C LEU A 23 -5.22 -3.40 -24.95
N SER A 24 -6.02 -2.43 -24.48
CA SER A 24 -6.82 -1.59 -25.39
C SER A 24 -5.94 -0.72 -26.29
N LYS A 25 -4.80 -0.22 -25.79
CA LYS A 25 -3.78 0.47 -26.57
C LYS A 25 -3.22 -0.38 -27.73
N GLN A 26 -3.19 -1.70 -27.56
CA GLN A 26 -2.79 -2.66 -28.60
C GLN A 26 -3.97 -3.13 -29.49
N GLY A 27 -5.12 -2.47 -29.38
CA GLY A 27 -6.33 -2.82 -30.16
C GLY A 27 -6.97 -4.15 -29.74
N ARG A 28 -6.63 -4.69 -28.55
CA ARG A 28 -7.22 -5.93 -28.04
C ARG A 28 -8.57 -5.67 -27.38
N SER A 29 -9.53 -6.57 -27.62
CA SER A 29 -10.84 -6.50 -26.97
C SER A 29 -10.70 -6.78 -25.47
N VAL A 30 -11.02 -5.77 -24.65
CA VAL A 30 -10.95 -5.86 -23.18
C VAL A 30 -12.22 -5.33 -22.54
N THR A 31 -12.69 -6.05 -21.52
CA THR A 31 -13.80 -5.63 -20.67
C THR A 31 -13.36 -5.67 -19.22
N VAL A 32 -13.55 -4.56 -18.49
CA VAL A 32 -13.26 -4.44 -17.06
C VAL A 32 -14.57 -4.51 -16.29
N LEU A 33 -14.63 -5.36 -15.28
CA LEU A 33 -15.74 -5.45 -14.32
C LEU A 33 -15.27 -4.90 -12.96
N GLU A 34 -15.99 -3.89 -12.46
CA GLU A 34 -15.73 -3.30 -11.15
C GLU A 34 -16.98 -3.40 -10.28
N ARG A 35 -16.80 -3.83 -9.04
CA ARG A 35 -17.88 -3.97 -8.07
C ARG A 35 -18.41 -2.63 -7.56
N ASP A 36 -17.52 -1.63 -7.42
CA ASP A 36 -17.91 -0.29 -6.98
C ASP A 36 -18.89 0.31 -8.01
N PRO A 37 -20.08 0.82 -7.58
CA PRO A 37 -21.07 1.34 -8.50
C PRO A 37 -20.71 2.72 -9.09
N ALA A 38 -19.76 3.43 -8.49
CA ALA A 38 -19.52 4.84 -8.79
C ALA A 38 -18.06 5.18 -9.15
N GLN A 39 -17.09 4.42 -8.65
CA GLN A 39 -15.70 4.85 -8.70
C GLN A 39 -14.74 3.76 -9.16
N VAL A 40 -13.68 4.19 -9.83
CA VAL A 40 -12.50 3.38 -10.17
C VAL A 40 -11.34 3.71 -9.23
N GLY A 41 -10.22 3.00 -9.37
CA GLY A 41 -8.98 3.24 -8.60
C GLY A 41 -8.83 2.33 -7.39
N GLY A 42 -9.87 1.58 -7.01
CA GLY A 42 -9.81 0.70 -5.85
C GLY A 42 -9.40 1.45 -4.59
N ILE A 43 -8.38 0.97 -3.84
CA ILE A 43 -7.87 1.68 -2.65
C ILE A 43 -7.13 2.98 -3.00
N SER A 44 -6.70 3.17 -4.26
CA SER A 44 -6.02 4.39 -4.73
C SER A 44 -6.99 5.42 -5.31
N ARG A 45 -8.29 5.29 -5.04
CA ARG A 45 -9.28 6.31 -5.40
C ARG A 45 -9.17 7.53 -4.49
N THR A 46 -9.66 8.66 -4.96
CA THR A 46 -9.84 9.88 -4.18
C THR A 46 -11.32 10.07 -3.87
N VAL A 47 -11.65 10.28 -2.62
CA VAL A 47 -13.02 10.56 -2.17
C VAL A 47 -13.27 12.05 -2.25
N SER A 48 -14.44 12.44 -2.73
CA SER A 48 -14.94 13.82 -2.73
C SER A 48 -16.06 13.97 -1.71
N TYR A 49 -15.96 14.95 -0.83
CA TYR A 49 -16.96 15.27 0.18
C TYR A 49 -17.05 16.78 0.39
N ASN A 50 -18.17 17.39 0.06
CA ASN A 50 -18.43 18.83 0.20
C ASN A 50 -17.31 19.73 -0.38
N GLY A 51 -16.73 19.34 -1.53
CA GLY A 51 -15.63 20.04 -2.19
C GLY A 51 -14.23 19.69 -1.66
N TYR A 52 -14.13 18.99 -0.54
CA TYR A 52 -12.86 18.44 -0.02
C TYR A 52 -12.54 17.12 -0.69
N LEU A 53 -11.27 16.92 -1.01
CA LEU A 53 -10.74 15.71 -1.57
C LEU A 53 -9.83 15.02 -0.54
N PHE A 54 -9.92 13.70 -0.43
CA PHE A 54 -9.05 12.94 0.44
C PHE A 54 -8.84 11.50 -0.04
N ASP A 55 -7.68 10.96 0.27
CA ASP A 55 -7.29 9.62 -0.13
C ASP A 55 -7.72 8.59 0.91
N ILE A 56 -7.91 7.37 0.44
CA ILE A 56 -8.06 6.21 1.30
C ILE A 56 -6.67 5.63 1.56
N GLY A 57 -5.95 6.23 2.54
CA GLY A 57 -4.54 5.98 2.78
C GLY A 57 -3.60 6.89 1.98
N GLY A 58 -2.31 6.88 2.28
CA GLY A 58 -1.34 7.72 1.58
C GLY A 58 -0.84 7.04 0.29
N HIS A 59 -1.11 7.62 -0.86
CA HIS A 59 -0.75 7.07 -2.17
C HIS A 59 0.21 8.01 -2.93
N ARG A 60 1.47 8.07 -2.51
CA ARG A 60 2.51 8.80 -3.23
C ARG A 60 2.89 8.08 -4.53
N PHE A 61 3.21 8.86 -5.57
CA PHE A 61 3.74 8.37 -6.84
C PHE A 61 5.26 8.41 -6.80
N PHE A 62 5.83 7.27 -6.57
CA PHE A 62 7.26 7.03 -6.60
C PHE A 62 7.51 5.61 -7.10
N SER A 63 8.37 5.46 -8.10
CA SER A 63 8.83 4.16 -8.59
C SER A 63 10.31 4.21 -8.95
N LYS A 64 11.00 3.10 -8.80
CA LYS A 64 12.35 2.89 -9.34
C LYS A 64 12.32 2.41 -10.80
N SER A 65 11.15 2.01 -11.29
CA SER A 65 10.95 1.56 -12.66
C SER A 65 10.63 2.74 -13.59
N GLN A 66 11.51 3.04 -14.52
CA GLN A 66 11.27 4.08 -15.53
C GLN A 66 10.02 3.75 -16.35
N ALA A 67 9.79 2.49 -16.71
CA ALA A 67 8.60 2.07 -17.46
C ALA A 67 7.28 2.39 -16.73
N VAL A 68 7.25 2.32 -15.40
CA VAL A 68 6.09 2.74 -14.61
C VAL A 68 5.95 4.27 -14.62
N VAL A 69 7.06 5.00 -14.49
CA VAL A 69 7.06 6.47 -14.54
C VAL A 69 6.60 6.96 -15.92
N ASP A 70 7.11 6.37 -16.99
CA ASP A 70 6.71 6.71 -18.37
C ASP A 70 5.21 6.47 -18.58
N LEU A 71 4.66 5.40 -17.98
CA LEU A 71 3.24 5.10 -18.07
C LEU A 71 2.39 6.11 -17.27
N TRP A 72 2.89 6.63 -16.14
CA TRP A 72 2.22 7.73 -15.44
C TRP A 72 2.16 8.98 -16.30
N ASP A 73 3.28 9.35 -16.92
CA ASP A 73 3.36 10.53 -17.80
C ASP A 73 2.50 10.37 -19.06
N GLU A 74 2.40 9.16 -19.59
CA GLU A 74 1.52 8.87 -20.73
C GLU A 74 0.02 8.98 -20.37
N ILE A 75 -0.37 8.48 -19.18
CA ILE A 75 -1.78 8.48 -18.78
C ILE A 75 -2.21 9.87 -18.27
N LEU A 76 -1.37 10.53 -17.48
CA LEU A 76 -1.67 11.80 -16.84
C LEU A 76 -0.49 12.78 -17.01
N PRO A 77 -0.29 13.39 -18.22
CA PRO A 77 0.94 14.12 -18.54
C PRO A 77 1.12 15.44 -17.76
N ASP A 78 0.03 16.17 -17.46
CA ASP A 78 0.14 17.58 -17.04
C ASP A 78 -0.27 17.81 -15.57
N ASP A 79 -0.77 16.80 -14.88
CA ASP A 79 -1.43 16.97 -13.58
C ASP A 79 -0.64 16.44 -12.39
N PHE A 80 0.60 16.01 -12.59
CA PHE A 80 1.50 15.68 -11.49
C PHE A 80 2.21 16.92 -10.94
N ILE A 81 2.15 17.08 -9.62
CA ILE A 81 2.95 18.06 -8.88
C ILE A 81 4.03 17.35 -8.08
N GLU A 82 5.19 17.97 -7.93
CA GLU A 82 6.23 17.49 -7.04
C GLU A 82 5.99 18.00 -5.63
N ARG A 83 6.04 17.08 -4.65
CA ARG A 83 5.80 17.41 -3.24
C ARG A 83 6.98 17.00 -2.39
N PRO A 84 7.47 17.89 -1.50
CA PRO A 84 8.45 17.51 -0.50
C PRO A 84 7.83 16.48 0.44
N ARG A 85 8.59 15.42 0.72
CA ARG A 85 8.17 14.44 1.70
C ARG A 85 8.49 14.94 3.10
N LEU A 86 7.46 15.22 3.86
CA LEU A 86 7.58 15.52 5.27
C LEU A 86 6.67 14.59 6.07
N SER A 87 7.28 13.75 6.90
CA SER A 87 6.55 12.85 7.80
C SER A 87 7.30 12.73 9.13
N ARG A 88 6.53 12.60 10.20
CA ARG A 88 7.07 12.45 11.56
C ARG A 88 6.37 11.29 12.28
N ILE A 89 6.98 10.89 13.40
CA ILE A 89 6.38 9.98 14.37
C ILE A 89 5.98 10.83 15.59
N TYR A 90 4.75 10.64 16.06
CA TYR A 90 4.28 11.17 17.33
C TYR A 90 4.32 10.09 18.41
N TYR A 91 4.98 10.38 19.53
CA TYR A 91 5.04 9.52 20.70
C TYR A 91 5.18 10.34 21.98
N ARG A 92 4.24 10.17 22.92
CA ARG A 92 4.22 10.83 24.25
C ARG A 92 4.46 12.35 24.21
N GLY A 93 3.67 13.06 23.41
CA GLY A 93 3.76 14.53 23.29
C GLY A 93 4.95 15.05 22.52
N ARG A 94 5.74 14.18 21.87
CA ARG A 94 6.94 14.57 21.11
C ARG A 94 6.90 14.05 19.68
N TYR A 95 7.50 14.84 18.79
CA TYR A 95 7.68 14.47 17.39
C TYR A 95 9.11 13.99 17.12
N TYR A 96 9.22 12.96 16.32
CA TYR A 96 10.48 12.37 15.88
C TYR A 96 10.51 12.33 14.36
N ALA A 97 11.66 12.61 13.77
CA ALA A 97 11.82 12.51 12.31
C ALA A 97 11.54 11.08 11.83
N TYR A 98 10.88 10.97 10.68
CA TYR A 98 10.75 9.70 9.98
C TYR A 98 11.47 9.81 8.62
N PRO A 99 12.44 8.96 8.38
CA PRO A 99 12.93 7.87 9.24
C PRO A 99 13.60 8.36 10.50
N LEU A 100 13.61 7.48 11.50
CA LEU A 100 14.23 7.78 12.79
C LEU A 100 15.69 8.17 12.61
N LYS A 101 16.02 9.39 13.03
CA LYS A 101 17.40 9.84 13.21
C LYS A 101 17.84 9.46 14.61
N ALA A 102 18.72 8.46 14.73
CA ALA A 102 19.08 7.87 16.02
C ALA A 102 19.52 8.89 17.08
N PHE A 103 20.35 9.88 16.72
CA PHE A 103 20.80 10.91 17.66
C PHE A 103 19.65 11.82 18.13
N GLU A 104 18.77 12.24 17.23
CA GLU A 104 17.59 13.04 17.55
C GLU A 104 16.61 12.25 18.43
N ALA A 105 16.39 10.98 18.09
CA ALA A 105 15.53 10.09 18.87
C ALA A 105 16.04 9.91 20.30
N LEU A 106 17.33 9.62 20.46
CA LEU A 106 17.94 9.46 21.78
C LEU A 106 17.89 10.76 22.60
N ARG A 107 18.19 11.91 21.98
CA ARG A 107 18.07 13.21 22.65
C ARG A 107 16.65 13.49 23.14
N ASN A 108 15.65 13.21 22.30
CA ASN A 108 14.25 13.48 22.62
C ASN A 108 13.68 12.48 23.64
N LEU A 109 14.23 11.25 23.74
CA LEU A 109 13.85 10.26 24.76
C LEU A 109 14.38 10.60 26.16
N GLY A 110 15.41 11.45 26.27
CA GLY A 110 16.08 11.80 27.51
C GLY A 110 17.16 10.79 27.93
N LEU A 111 18.06 11.21 28.79
CA LEU A 111 19.30 10.48 29.11
C LEU A 111 19.11 9.05 29.65
N LEU A 112 18.22 8.87 30.62
CA LEU A 112 17.97 7.55 31.24
C LEU A 112 17.35 6.56 30.22
N THR A 113 16.35 6.99 29.47
CA THR A 113 15.74 6.12 28.45
C THR A 113 16.74 5.80 27.34
N SER A 114 17.57 6.76 26.96
CA SER A 114 18.59 6.57 25.91
C SER A 114 19.65 5.59 26.36
N ALA A 115 20.16 5.69 27.62
CA ALA A 115 21.09 4.73 28.17
C ALA A 115 20.52 3.31 28.21
N ALA A 116 19.23 3.17 28.60
CA ALA A 116 18.51 1.90 28.57
C ALA A 116 18.35 1.34 27.15
N CYS A 117 18.10 2.20 26.13
CA CYS A 117 18.05 1.79 24.73
C CYS A 117 19.40 1.26 24.23
N VAL A 118 20.49 1.96 24.53
CA VAL A 118 21.84 1.53 24.15
C VAL A 118 22.22 0.21 24.83
N ALA A 119 21.97 0.08 26.14
CA ALA A 119 22.24 -1.16 26.88
C ALA A 119 21.41 -2.34 26.29
N SER A 120 20.14 -2.11 26.01
CA SER A 120 19.25 -3.11 25.39
C SER A 120 19.72 -3.52 23.99
N TYR A 121 20.21 -2.58 23.18
CA TYR A 121 20.80 -2.85 21.87
C TYR A 121 22.05 -3.72 21.98
N LEU A 122 22.99 -3.35 22.88
CA LEU A 122 24.23 -4.12 23.10
C LEU A 122 23.90 -5.54 23.56
N TYR A 123 22.96 -5.68 24.49
CA TYR A 123 22.50 -7.01 24.95
C TYR A 123 21.93 -7.87 23.83
N ALA A 124 21.10 -7.29 22.99
CA ALA A 124 20.52 -8.01 21.84
C ALA A 124 21.59 -8.43 20.81
N ARG A 125 22.64 -7.62 20.62
CA ARG A 125 23.78 -7.95 19.74
C ARG A 125 24.67 -9.06 20.32
N LEU A 126 24.80 -9.13 21.64
CA LEU A 126 25.56 -10.19 22.32
C LEU A 126 24.80 -11.51 22.42
N ARG A 127 23.45 -11.43 22.49
CA ARG A 127 22.57 -12.60 22.61
C ARG A 127 21.43 -12.51 21.59
N PRO A 128 21.73 -12.62 20.28
CA PRO A 128 20.70 -12.58 19.26
C PRO A 128 19.84 -13.85 19.30
N THR A 129 18.54 -13.71 18.99
CA THR A 129 17.69 -14.86 18.69
C THR A 129 18.18 -15.48 17.39
N GLN A 130 18.53 -16.76 17.43
CA GLN A 130 18.93 -17.52 16.23
C GLN A 130 17.68 -17.76 15.36
N ASP A 131 17.83 -17.63 14.04
CA ASP A 131 16.76 -17.83 13.05
C ASP A 131 15.41 -17.19 13.45
N PRO A 132 15.33 -15.83 13.53
CA PRO A 132 14.17 -15.14 14.02
C PRO A 132 12.99 -15.35 13.06
N LYS A 133 11.92 -15.99 13.53
CA LYS A 133 10.70 -16.29 12.76
C LYS A 133 9.66 -15.18 12.84
N THR A 134 9.71 -14.37 13.91
CA THR A 134 8.71 -13.33 14.18
C THR A 134 9.27 -11.93 13.94
N PHE A 135 8.37 -10.99 13.65
CA PHE A 135 8.69 -9.57 13.55
C PHE A 135 9.41 -9.06 14.81
N HIS A 136 8.88 -9.42 16.00
CA HIS A 136 9.48 -9.04 17.27
C HIS A 136 10.94 -9.52 17.38
N ALA A 137 11.17 -10.81 17.20
CA ALA A 137 12.52 -11.38 17.32
C ALA A 137 13.51 -10.75 16.33
N TRP A 138 13.05 -10.50 15.08
CA TRP A 138 13.88 -9.88 14.05
C TRP A 138 14.24 -8.43 14.39
N VAL A 139 13.25 -7.59 14.76
CA VAL A 139 13.47 -6.17 15.08
C VAL A 139 14.28 -6.02 16.36
N ARG A 140 14.03 -6.86 17.39
CA ARG A 140 14.81 -6.90 18.63
C ARG A 140 16.28 -7.16 18.34
N ASN A 141 16.61 -8.10 17.45
CA ASN A 141 17.99 -8.39 17.07
C ASN A 141 18.70 -7.19 16.43
N GLN A 142 17.97 -6.35 15.70
CA GLN A 142 18.51 -5.18 14.99
C GLN A 142 18.62 -3.94 15.89
N PHE A 143 17.65 -3.72 16.79
CA PHE A 143 17.52 -2.43 17.51
C PHE A 143 17.49 -2.56 19.04
N GLY A 144 17.40 -3.78 19.57
CA GLY A 144 17.20 -4.05 20.99
C GLY A 144 15.74 -3.91 21.43
N GLU A 145 15.39 -4.58 22.53
CA GLU A 145 14.01 -4.65 23.06
C GLU A 145 13.42 -3.27 23.38
N ARG A 146 14.23 -2.36 23.90
CA ARG A 146 13.74 -1.05 24.36
C ARG A 146 13.30 -0.17 23.20
N LEU A 147 14.08 -0.09 22.13
CA LEU A 147 13.71 0.67 20.92
C LEU A 147 12.56 -0.01 20.17
N PHE A 148 12.54 -1.35 20.12
CA PHE A 148 11.41 -2.11 19.59
C PHE A 148 10.11 -1.70 20.28
N SER A 149 10.07 -1.72 21.62
CA SER A 149 8.87 -1.39 22.40
C SER A 149 8.38 0.04 22.18
N ILE A 150 9.29 0.99 21.97
CA ILE A 150 8.96 2.42 21.80
C ILE A 150 8.47 2.73 20.37
N PHE A 151 9.24 2.29 19.34
CA PHE A 151 9.05 2.77 17.98
C PHE A 151 8.47 1.74 17.00
N PHE A 152 8.39 0.47 17.39
CA PHE A 152 7.91 -0.56 16.47
C PHE A 152 6.65 -1.25 16.99
N LYS A 153 6.64 -1.70 18.25
CA LYS A 153 5.57 -2.54 18.79
C LYS A 153 4.20 -1.90 18.64
N THR A 154 3.95 -0.78 19.30
CA THR A 154 2.62 -0.16 19.36
C THR A 154 2.04 0.14 17.99
N TYR A 155 2.83 0.75 17.11
CA TYR A 155 2.37 1.08 15.76
C TYR A 155 2.10 -0.17 14.92
N THR A 156 3.01 -1.15 14.96
CA THR A 156 2.84 -2.39 14.22
C THR A 156 1.61 -3.16 14.68
N GLU A 157 1.39 -3.27 16.00
CA GLU A 157 0.20 -3.94 16.55
C GLU A 157 -1.10 -3.18 16.24
N LYS A 158 -1.09 -1.84 16.20
CA LYS A 158 -2.24 -1.06 15.71
C LYS A 158 -2.56 -1.38 14.25
N VAL A 159 -1.55 -1.34 13.38
CA VAL A 159 -1.73 -1.58 11.94
C VAL A 159 -2.23 -3.00 11.66
N TRP A 160 -1.61 -4.00 12.27
CA TRP A 160 -1.89 -5.41 11.95
C TRP A 160 -2.98 -6.03 12.81
N GLY A 161 -3.32 -5.43 13.96
CA GLY A 161 -4.32 -5.95 14.89
C GLY A 161 -3.94 -7.28 15.52
N MET A 162 -2.64 -7.58 15.55
CA MET A 162 -2.10 -8.83 16.09
C MET A 162 -0.76 -8.55 16.78
N SER A 163 -0.37 -9.44 17.70
CA SER A 163 0.92 -9.33 18.38
C SER A 163 2.08 -9.38 17.38
N CYS A 164 3.14 -8.61 17.65
CA CYS A 164 4.38 -8.68 16.90
C CYS A 164 5.05 -10.08 16.94
N ASP A 165 4.66 -10.94 17.87
CA ASP A 165 5.11 -12.33 17.94
C ASP A 165 4.35 -13.27 17.00
N ALA A 166 3.20 -12.83 16.48
CA ALA A 166 2.41 -13.57 15.50
C ALA A 166 2.60 -13.07 14.05
N ILE A 167 3.37 -12.00 13.85
CA ILE A 167 3.71 -11.45 12.53
C ILE A 167 4.99 -12.10 12.03
N SER A 168 5.01 -12.55 10.78
CA SER A 168 6.21 -13.13 10.14
C SER A 168 7.39 -12.15 10.10
N ALA A 169 8.61 -12.67 10.32
CA ALA A 169 9.85 -11.90 10.15
C ALA A 169 10.06 -11.40 8.73
N ASP A 170 9.48 -12.05 7.71
CA ASP A 170 9.59 -11.65 6.31
C ASP A 170 9.08 -10.24 6.08
N TRP A 171 7.99 -9.87 6.78
CA TRP A 171 7.46 -8.52 6.69
C TRP A 171 8.44 -7.46 7.25
N ALA A 172 9.10 -7.76 8.39
CA ALA A 172 10.13 -6.89 8.96
C ALA A 172 11.32 -6.73 8.01
N ALA A 173 11.78 -7.85 7.46
CA ALA A 173 12.91 -7.87 6.53
C ALA A 173 12.64 -7.06 5.26
N GLN A 174 11.41 -7.06 4.75
CA GLN A 174 11.03 -6.24 3.59
C GLN A 174 10.95 -4.74 3.89
N ARG A 175 10.61 -4.34 5.12
CA ARG A 175 10.29 -2.94 5.47
C ARG A 175 11.40 -2.18 6.19
N ILE A 176 12.29 -2.87 6.91
CA ILE A 176 13.21 -2.23 7.85
C ILE A 176 14.69 -2.38 7.40
N LYS A 177 14.96 -2.90 6.22
CA LYS A 177 16.34 -3.04 5.71
C LYS A 177 17.01 -1.67 5.51
N GLY A 178 18.29 -1.58 5.91
CA GLY A 178 19.14 -0.41 5.69
C GLY A 178 19.26 0.54 6.87
N LEU A 179 18.56 0.31 7.99
CA LEU A 179 18.78 1.05 9.23
C LEU A 179 19.85 0.33 10.08
N ASP A 180 21.08 0.83 10.08
CA ASP A 180 22.15 0.37 10.97
C ASP A 180 22.29 1.33 12.16
N LEU A 181 21.72 0.93 13.30
CA LEU A 181 21.80 1.70 14.54
C LEU A 181 23.26 1.80 15.03
N GLY A 182 24.08 0.77 14.82
CA GLY A 182 25.48 0.78 15.21
C GLY A 182 26.30 1.81 14.42
N ALA A 183 26.07 1.94 13.13
CA ALA A 183 26.68 2.98 12.31
C ALA A 183 26.20 4.37 12.76
N ALA A 184 24.91 4.55 13.03
CA ALA A 184 24.34 5.81 13.48
C ALA A 184 24.87 6.24 14.87
N ILE A 185 25.03 5.32 15.81
CA ILE A 185 25.63 5.58 17.14
C ILE A 185 27.09 5.95 16.98
N ARG A 186 27.90 5.20 16.21
CA ARG A 186 29.32 5.50 15.95
C ARG A 186 29.51 6.88 15.33
N ASP A 187 28.66 7.24 14.35
CA ASP A 187 28.72 8.53 13.70
C ASP A 187 28.29 9.68 14.63
N GLY A 188 27.33 9.42 15.53
CA GLY A 188 26.91 10.35 16.57
C GLY A 188 28.04 10.61 17.58
N LEU A 189 28.71 9.55 18.09
CA LEU A 189 29.83 9.66 18.98
C LEU A 189 31.04 10.39 18.34
N LYS A 190 31.38 10.07 17.10
CA LYS A 190 32.45 10.77 16.37
C LYS A 190 32.15 12.26 16.18
N ARG A 191 30.90 12.65 15.98
CA ARG A 191 30.50 14.07 15.94
C ARG A 191 30.61 14.76 17.30
N SER A 192 30.18 14.09 18.36
CA SER A 192 30.21 14.62 19.73
C SER A 192 31.64 14.77 20.29
N LEU A 193 32.56 13.93 19.81
CA LEU A 193 34.00 13.98 20.20
C LEU A 193 34.83 14.87 19.26
N GLY A 194 34.23 15.62 18.33
CA GLY A 194 34.97 16.51 17.42
C GLY A 194 35.91 15.82 16.42
N LEU A 195 35.82 14.48 16.30
CA LEU A 195 36.75 13.66 15.52
C LEU A 195 36.45 13.60 14.01
N ARG A 196 35.47 14.36 13.52
CA ARG A 196 35.12 14.38 12.10
C ARG A 196 35.66 15.63 11.44
N LYS A 197 36.62 15.48 10.52
CA LYS A 197 36.95 16.49 9.51
C LYS A 197 35.73 16.66 8.58
N PRO A 198 35.48 17.88 8.04
CA PRO A 198 34.45 18.07 7.06
C PRO A 198 34.71 17.14 5.87
N VAL A 199 33.78 16.20 5.63
CA VAL A 199 33.88 15.25 4.51
C VAL A 199 33.64 16.03 3.24
N LYS A 200 34.65 16.09 2.37
CA LYS A 200 34.47 16.36 0.94
C LYS A 200 33.47 15.31 0.41
N THR A 201 32.44 15.79 -0.25
CA THR A 201 31.44 15.01 -0.97
C THR A 201 32.11 13.93 -1.84
N GLY A 202 31.96 12.65 -1.49
CA GLY A 202 32.55 11.54 -2.24
C GLY A 202 32.57 10.15 -1.57
N GLY A 203 31.94 9.97 -0.40
CA GLY A 203 31.76 8.64 0.23
C GLY A 203 30.34 8.11 0.08
N PRO A 204 30.07 6.79 0.23
CA PRO A 204 28.72 6.26 0.14
C PRO A 204 27.84 6.95 1.17
N VAL A 205 27.09 7.93 0.72
CA VAL A 205 26.05 8.59 1.51
C VAL A 205 25.08 7.47 1.87
N ILE A 206 24.76 7.34 3.17
CA ILE A 206 23.60 6.56 3.65
C ILE A 206 22.47 6.94 2.71
N LYS A 207 21.97 5.98 1.93
CA LYS A 207 21.01 6.19 0.86
C LYS A 207 19.90 7.08 1.38
N THR A 208 19.83 8.29 0.88
CA THR A 208 18.88 9.31 1.31
C THR A 208 17.50 8.80 0.99
N LEU A 209 16.66 8.77 1.98
CA LEU A 209 15.24 8.51 1.81
C LEU A 209 14.68 9.50 0.80
N ILE A 210 13.65 9.07 0.10
CA ILE A 210 12.93 9.90 -0.86
C ILE A 210 12.65 11.26 -0.22
N GLU A 211 13.23 12.31 -0.77
CA GLU A 211 13.05 13.69 -0.28
C GLU A 211 11.81 14.34 -0.90
N SER A 212 11.43 13.91 -2.10
CA SER A 212 10.22 14.35 -2.80
C SER A 212 9.52 13.18 -3.48
N PHE A 213 8.25 13.36 -3.81
CA PHE A 213 7.44 12.42 -4.58
C PHE A 213 6.49 13.17 -5.51
N ARG A 214 6.06 12.51 -6.55
CA ARG A 214 5.02 13.04 -7.44
C ARG A 214 3.64 12.73 -6.88
N TYR A 215 2.70 13.62 -7.12
CA TYR A 215 1.33 13.47 -6.68
C TYR A 215 0.37 14.13 -7.66
N PRO A 216 -0.72 13.47 -8.10
CA PRO A 216 -1.73 14.13 -8.92
C PRO A 216 -2.39 15.24 -8.11
N ARG A 217 -2.51 16.44 -8.71
CA ARG A 217 -2.95 17.66 -7.99
C ARG A 217 -4.26 17.52 -7.23
N ARG A 218 -5.16 16.66 -7.68
CA ARG A 218 -6.46 16.39 -7.05
C ARG A 218 -6.59 14.97 -6.49
N GLY A 219 -5.46 14.37 -6.10
CA GLY A 219 -5.40 13.03 -5.52
C GLY A 219 -5.15 11.91 -6.52
N PRO A 220 -4.76 10.71 -6.04
CA PRO A 220 -4.37 9.57 -6.86
C PRO A 220 -5.52 9.05 -7.74
N GLY A 221 -6.78 9.25 -7.35
CA GLY A 221 -7.95 8.88 -8.14
C GLY A 221 -7.94 9.49 -9.54
N MET A 222 -7.44 10.72 -9.68
CA MET A 222 -7.29 11.43 -10.95
C MET A 222 -6.52 10.62 -12.00
N MET A 223 -5.46 9.91 -11.59
CA MET A 223 -4.70 9.03 -12.47
C MET A 223 -5.55 7.87 -13.00
N TRP A 224 -6.36 7.28 -12.14
CA TRP A 224 -7.14 6.08 -12.48
C TRP A 224 -8.40 6.43 -13.26
N GLU A 225 -8.98 7.59 -13.03
CA GLU A 225 -10.07 8.16 -13.84
C GLU A 225 -9.57 8.47 -15.26
N ALA A 226 -8.37 9.06 -15.40
CA ALA A 226 -7.75 9.29 -16.69
C ALA A 226 -7.45 7.98 -17.44
N ALA A 227 -6.96 6.96 -16.73
CA ALA A 227 -6.75 5.63 -17.30
C ALA A 227 -8.06 5.02 -17.81
N ALA A 228 -9.14 5.09 -17.02
CA ALA A 228 -10.46 4.60 -17.39
C ALA A 228 -11.02 5.30 -18.64
N ALA A 229 -10.89 6.63 -18.70
CA ALA A 229 -11.32 7.40 -19.87
C ALA A 229 -10.54 7.02 -21.13
N LYS A 230 -9.22 6.83 -21.02
CA LYS A 230 -8.38 6.40 -22.16
C LYS A 230 -8.72 4.98 -22.63
N ILE A 231 -9.00 4.05 -21.70
CA ILE A 231 -9.45 2.68 -22.03
C ILE A 231 -10.73 2.74 -22.88
N GLN A 232 -11.71 3.54 -22.47
CA GLN A 232 -12.98 3.70 -23.19
C GLN A 232 -12.77 4.36 -24.56
N ALA A 233 -11.92 5.39 -24.64
CA ALA A 233 -11.56 6.05 -25.91
C ALA A 233 -10.85 5.10 -26.90
N GLN A 234 -10.15 4.09 -26.40
CA GLN A 234 -9.49 3.03 -27.18
C GLN A 234 -10.41 1.85 -27.51
N GLY A 235 -11.72 1.93 -27.19
CA GLY A 235 -12.72 0.90 -27.49
C GLY A 235 -12.83 -0.21 -26.43
N GLY A 236 -12.09 -0.12 -25.32
CA GLY A 236 -12.27 -0.99 -24.16
C GLY A 236 -13.59 -0.68 -23.41
N LYS A 237 -14.14 -1.69 -22.74
CA LYS A 237 -15.35 -1.54 -21.94
C LYS A 237 -15.02 -1.51 -20.45
N LEU A 238 -15.62 -0.57 -19.73
CA LEU A 238 -15.56 -0.49 -18.28
C LEU A 238 -16.98 -0.50 -17.73
N LEU A 239 -17.30 -1.52 -16.94
CA LEU A 239 -18.60 -1.74 -16.35
C LEU A 239 -18.50 -1.68 -14.83
N LEU A 240 -19.04 -0.62 -14.26
CA LEU A 240 -19.19 -0.44 -12.81
C LEU A 240 -20.41 -1.22 -12.31
N ASP A 241 -20.53 -1.39 -11.00
CA ASP A 241 -21.58 -2.18 -10.36
C ASP A 241 -21.68 -3.61 -10.92
N ARG A 242 -20.52 -4.24 -11.14
CA ARG A 242 -20.40 -5.62 -11.65
C ARG A 242 -19.50 -6.46 -10.75
N GLY A 243 -20.07 -6.93 -9.64
CA GLY A 243 -19.40 -7.88 -8.74
C GLY A 243 -19.37 -9.27 -9.34
N VAL A 244 -18.20 -9.87 -9.53
CA VAL A 244 -18.08 -11.25 -10.05
C VAL A 244 -18.62 -12.24 -9.03
N ASP A 245 -19.54 -13.09 -9.45
CA ASP A 245 -20.29 -14.06 -8.66
C ASP A 245 -19.79 -15.49 -8.87
N SER A 246 -19.45 -15.83 -10.12
CA SER A 246 -18.86 -17.13 -10.44
C SER A 246 -18.01 -17.09 -11.71
N LEU A 247 -17.03 -17.99 -11.77
CA LEU A 247 -16.18 -18.26 -12.94
C LEU A 247 -16.15 -19.75 -13.22
N SER A 248 -16.27 -20.14 -14.47
CA SER A 248 -16.04 -21.50 -14.92
C SER A 248 -15.11 -21.52 -16.13
N TYR A 249 -14.21 -22.48 -16.17
CA TYR A 249 -13.25 -22.65 -17.26
C TYR A 249 -13.54 -23.95 -18.00
N ASP A 250 -13.70 -23.85 -19.30
CA ASP A 250 -13.80 -25.00 -20.17
C ASP A 250 -12.41 -25.32 -20.75
N ALA A 251 -11.80 -26.37 -20.27
CA ALA A 251 -10.46 -26.79 -20.69
C ALA A 251 -10.41 -27.25 -22.16
N ALA A 252 -11.54 -27.71 -22.74
CA ALA A 252 -11.57 -28.16 -24.13
C ALA A 252 -11.52 -26.98 -25.11
N THR A 253 -12.18 -25.87 -24.79
CA THR A 253 -12.22 -24.67 -25.62
C THR A 253 -11.24 -23.58 -25.19
N GLY A 254 -10.73 -23.65 -23.97
CA GLY A 254 -9.90 -22.60 -23.37
C GLY A 254 -10.67 -21.33 -23.01
N ILE A 255 -12.00 -21.42 -22.88
CA ILE A 255 -12.89 -20.28 -22.67
C ILE A 255 -13.37 -20.20 -21.22
N TRP A 256 -13.30 -19.02 -20.67
CA TRP A 256 -13.93 -18.67 -19.41
C TRP A 256 -15.36 -18.23 -19.60
N THR A 257 -16.23 -18.64 -18.71
CA THR A 257 -17.57 -18.08 -18.51
C THR A 257 -17.64 -17.42 -17.14
N VAL A 258 -17.89 -16.14 -17.09
CA VAL A 258 -17.90 -15.32 -15.87
C VAL A 258 -19.28 -14.71 -15.69
N ALA A 259 -19.92 -14.97 -14.55
CA ALA A 259 -21.15 -14.32 -14.16
C ALA A 259 -20.87 -13.17 -13.20
N ALA A 260 -21.42 -12.01 -13.47
CA ALA A 260 -21.37 -10.84 -12.62
C ALA A 260 -22.78 -10.43 -12.18
N ARG A 261 -22.84 -9.84 -10.98
CA ARG A 261 -24.08 -9.37 -10.37
C ARG A 261 -23.97 -7.89 -10.04
N SER A 262 -25.01 -7.14 -10.33
CA SER A 262 -25.19 -5.75 -9.92
C SER A 262 -25.89 -5.64 -8.55
N ALA A 263 -25.88 -4.46 -7.96
CA ALA A 263 -26.53 -4.19 -6.67
C ALA A 263 -28.04 -4.42 -6.69
N ASP A 264 -28.70 -4.19 -7.84
CA ASP A 264 -30.13 -4.47 -8.05
C ASP A 264 -30.44 -5.97 -8.17
N GLY A 265 -29.42 -6.85 -8.11
CA GLY A 265 -29.54 -8.30 -8.24
C GLY A 265 -29.52 -8.81 -9.67
N SER A 266 -29.48 -7.94 -10.69
CA SER A 266 -29.39 -8.35 -12.10
C SER A 266 -28.07 -9.11 -12.35
N ARG A 267 -28.12 -10.08 -13.28
CA ARG A 267 -26.97 -10.92 -13.63
C ARG A 267 -26.65 -10.80 -15.12
N GLU A 268 -25.36 -10.66 -15.39
CA GLU A 268 -24.82 -10.69 -16.74
C GLU A 268 -23.74 -11.78 -16.86
N THR A 269 -23.61 -12.34 -18.06
CA THR A 269 -22.61 -13.37 -18.34
C THR A 269 -21.64 -12.90 -19.40
N PHE A 270 -20.36 -13.11 -19.15
CA PHE A 270 -19.26 -12.75 -20.02
C PHE A 270 -18.46 -14.00 -20.38
N THR A 271 -17.96 -14.03 -21.63
CA THR A 271 -17.03 -15.08 -22.04
C THR A 271 -15.71 -14.46 -22.47
N ALA A 272 -14.57 -15.10 -22.09
CA ALA A 272 -13.25 -14.58 -22.40
C ALA A 272 -12.22 -15.69 -22.56
N ARG A 273 -11.15 -15.44 -23.33
CA ARG A 273 -10.00 -16.33 -23.42
C ARG A 273 -9.05 -16.17 -22.24
N HIS A 274 -8.89 -14.94 -21.79
CA HIS A 274 -8.03 -14.61 -20.64
C HIS A 274 -8.85 -13.90 -19.57
N VAL A 275 -8.57 -14.22 -18.31
CA VAL A 275 -9.08 -13.50 -17.14
C VAL A 275 -7.90 -12.95 -16.36
N ILE A 276 -7.86 -11.62 -16.17
CA ILE A 276 -6.89 -10.95 -15.30
C ILE A 276 -7.64 -10.50 -14.05
N SER A 277 -7.24 -10.96 -12.88
CA SER A 277 -7.93 -10.64 -11.62
C SER A 277 -7.04 -9.90 -10.64
N SER A 278 -7.51 -8.74 -10.19
CA SER A 278 -6.99 -7.99 -9.05
C SER A 278 -7.89 -8.12 -7.80
N ALA A 279 -9.00 -8.86 -7.91
CA ALA A 279 -9.89 -9.15 -6.80
C ALA A 279 -9.16 -9.96 -5.70
N PRO A 280 -9.59 -9.86 -4.43
CA PRO A 280 -9.01 -10.65 -3.36
C PRO A 280 -9.01 -12.14 -3.73
N VAL A 281 -7.83 -12.78 -3.71
CA VAL A 281 -7.66 -14.17 -4.19
C VAL A 281 -8.58 -15.14 -3.45
N ARG A 282 -8.90 -14.88 -2.17
CA ARG A 282 -9.86 -15.65 -1.40
C ARG A 282 -11.24 -15.65 -2.05
N GLU A 283 -11.74 -14.48 -2.45
CA GLU A 283 -13.04 -14.32 -3.09
C GLU A 283 -13.05 -14.90 -4.50
N LEU A 284 -11.96 -14.69 -5.24
CA LEU A 284 -11.82 -15.23 -6.59
C LEU A 284 -11.88 -16.77 -6.60
N VAL A 285 -11.09 -17.42 -5.72
CA VAL A 285 -11.06 -18.89 -5.62
C VAL A 285 -12.41 -19.44 -5.17
N ASP A 286 -13.09 -18.77 -4.24
CA ASP A 286 -14.45 -19.15 -3.83
C ASP A 286 -15.49 -19.02 -4.97
N ALA A 287 -15.25 -18.16 -5.95
CA ALA A 287 -16.13 -17.97 -7.10
C ALA A 287 -15.88 -18.98 -8.25
N ILE A 288 -14.75 -19.67 -8.31
CA ILE A 288 -14.44 -20.67 -9.36
C ILE A 288 -15.34 -21.90 -9.23
N ARG A 289 -15.87 -22.41 -10.36
CA ARG A 289 -16.71 -23.61 -10.45
C ARG A 289 -16.20 -24.57 -11.53
N PRO A 290 -16.03 -25.87 -11.22
CA PRO A 290 -16.08 -26.47 -9.88
C PRO A 290 -15.02 -25.87 -8.96
N ARG A 291 -15.24 -25.96 -7.63
CA ARG A 291 -14.33 -25.35 -6.65
C ARG A 291 -12.94 -26.00 -6.69
N PRO A 292 -11.88 -25.21 -6.74
CA PRO A 292 -10.50 -25.71 -6.60
C PRO A 292 -10.27 -26.38 -5.23
N LEU A 293 -9.35 -27.34 -5.19
CA LEU A 293 -8.97 -28.03 -3.93
C LEU A 293 -8.33 -27.06 -2.94
N SER A 294 -7.60 -26.06 -3.43
CA SER A 294 -6.98 -25.01 -2.60
C SER A 294 -7.97 -24.00 -2.02
N THR A 295 -9.28 -24.19 -2.20
CA THR A 295 -10.30 -23.30 -1.61
C THR A 295 -10.13 -23.17 -0.09
N PHE A 296 -9.77 -24.25 0.61
CA PHE A 296 -9.47 -24.22 2.03
C PHE A 296 -8.30 -23.29 2.35
N ASN A 297 -7.21 -23.36 1.58
CA ASN A 297 -6.04 -22.51 1.73
C ASN A 297 -6.36 -21.04 1.43
N ALA A 298 -7.14 -20.78 0.37
CA ALA A 298 -7.56 -19.44 0.01
C ALA A 298 -8.42 -18.79 1.13
N ARG A 299 -9.33 -19.55 1.74
CA ARG A 299 -10.17 -19.10 2.85
C ARG A 299 -9.40 -18.80 4.14
N ALA A 300 -8.26 -19.45 4.35
CA ALA A 300 -7.37 -19.19 5.48
C ALA A 300 -6.65 -17.84 5.37
N LEU A 301 -6.51 -17.27 4.15
CA LEU A 301 -5.89 -15.98 3.93
C LEU A 301 -6.71 -14.84 4.54
N LYS A 302 -6.05 -14.03 5.35
CA LYS A 302 -6.67 -12.92 6.11
C LYS A 302 -6.34 -11.58 5.48
N TYR A 303 -7.25 -10.63 5.65
CA TYR A 303 -7.06 -9.24 5.23
C TYR A 303 -7.30 -8.32 6.41
N ARG A 304 -6.56 -7.23 6.44
CA ARG A 304 -6.75 -6.12 7.37
C ARG A 304 -7.55 -5.04 6.67
N ASP A 305 -8.57 -4.55 7.34
CA ASP A 305 -9.43 -3.48 6.91
C ASP A 305 -8.99 -2.18 7.58
N PHE A 306 -9.43 -1.06 7.06
CA PHE A 306 -9.27 0.19 7.77
C PHE A 306 -10.39 1.17 7.43
N LEU A 307 -10.55 2.15 8.28
CA LEU A 307 -11.43 3.27 8.04
C LEU A 307 -10.66 4.59 8.15
N THR A 308 -11.10 5.56 7.39
CA THR A 308 -10.61 6.94 7.44
C THR A 308 -11.74 7.80 7.95
N VAL A 309 -11.48 8.53 9.04
CA VAL A 309 -12.33 9.64 9.46
C VAL A 309 -11.70 10.92 8.94
N ALA A 310 -12.30 11.50 7.92
CA ALA A 310 -11.89 12.80 7.40
C ALA A 310 -12.50 13.88 8.27
N LEU A 311 -11.66 14.71 8.90
CA LEU A 311 -12.07 15.88 9.69
C LEU A 311 -11.79 17.15 8.89
N ILE A 312 -12.80 17.96 8.69
CA ILE A 312 -12.67 19.30 8.11
C ILE A 312 -12.60 20.29 9.25
N ALA A 313 -11.50 21.02 9.32
CA ALA A 313 -11.25 21.92 10.45
C ALA A 313 -10.75 23.28 9.98
N LYS A 314 -11.05 24.33 10.75
CA LYS A 314 -10.49 25.65 10.54
C LYS A 314 -8.97 25.61 10.70
N SER A 315 -8.26 26.16 9.73
CA SER A 315 -6.80 26.09 9.65
C SER A 315 -6.12 27.26 10.32
N GLN A 316 -6.14 27.33 11.65
CA GLN A 316 -5.37 28.37 12.38
C GLN A 316 -3.90 27.99 12.57
N LYS A 317 -3.59 26.70 12.62
CA LYS A 317 -2.22 26.16 12.75
C LYS A 317 -2.03 25.01 11.78
N ASN A 318 -1.59 25.32 10.58
CA ASN A 318 -1.28 24.28 9.61
C ASN A 318 0.08 23.64 9.94
N PHE A 319 0.12 22.32 10.12
CA PHE A 319 1.39 21.58 10.19
C PHE A 319 1.80 21.13 8.78
N PRO A 320 3.11 21.20 8.47
CA PRO A 320 3.59 20.99 7.10
C PRO A 320 3.69 19.51 6.70
N ASP A 321 3.49 18.59 7.64
CA ASP A 321 3.61 17.14 7.35
C ASP A 321 2.55 16.68 6.37
N ASN A 322 2.95 15.81 5.43
CA ASN A 322 1.98 15.10 4.60
C ASN A 322 1.23 14.08 5.45
N TRP A 323 1.96 13.38 6.37
CA TRP A 323 1.36 12.49 7.36
C TRP A 323 2.21 12.35 8.62
N ILE A 324 1.54 11.96 9.71
CA ILE A 324 2.17 11.68 11.00
C ILE A 324 1.79 10.26 11.44
N TYR A 325 2.80 9.46 11.77
CA TYR A 325 2.61 8.13 12.36
C TYR A 325 2.36 8.25 13.86
N ILE A 326 1.30 7.67 14.38
CA ILE A 326 0.90 7.79 15.78
C ILE A 326 1.30 6.52 16.54
N HIS A 327 2.46 6.58 17.19
CA HIS A 327 3.00 5.47 17.99
C HIS A 327 2.53 5.51 19.46
N ASP A 328 1.74 6.53 19.83
CA ASP A 328 1.23 6.67 21.19
C ASP A 328 0.16 5.60 21.48
N PRO A 329 0.31 4.80 22.56
CA PRO A 329 -0.66 3.76 22.91
C PRO A 329 -1.97 4.31 23.50
N SER A 330 -2.02 5.57 23.91
CA SER A 330 -3.19 6.19 24.54
C SER A 330 -4.33 6.48 23.55
N VAL A 331 -4.07 6.42 22.24
CA VAL A 331 -5.05 6.66 21.17
C VAL A 331 -5.08 5.48 20.20
N LYS A 332 -6.21 5.27 19.52
CA LYS A 332 -6.41 4.19 18.55
C LYS A 332 -5.94 4.60 17.15
N VAL A 333 -5.99 5.90 16.81
CA VAL A 333 -5.55 6.38 15.51
C VAL A 333 -4.10 5.92 15.24
N GLY A 334 -3.87 5.38 14.04
CA GLY A 334 -2.55 4.90 13.65
C GLY A 334 -1.77 5.91 12.82
N ARG A 335 -2.46 6.72 11.99
CA ARG A 335 -1.84 7.72 11.14
C ARG A 335 -2.78 8.90 10.93
N VAL A 336 -2.24 10.10 10.86
CA VAL A 336 -2.98 11.31 10.50
C VAL A 336 -2.39 11.85 9.21
N GLN A 337 -3.22 12.00 8.19
CA GLN A 337 -2.92 12.63 6.90
C GLN A 337 -3.33 14.10 6.94
N ASN A 338 -2.56 14.98 6.28
CA ASN A 338 -2.96 16.36 6.04
C ASN A 338 -3.06 16.58 4.52
N PHE A 339 -4.25 16.44 3.96
CA PHE A 339 -4.46 16.42 2.52
C PHE A 339 -4.11 17.77 1.86
N ARG A 340 -4.25 18.88 2.55
CA ARG A 340 -3.76 20.18 2.07
C ARG A 340 -2.24 20.20 1.86
N SER A 341 -1.47 19.47 2.67
CA SER A 341 -0.02 19.34 2.49
C SER A 341 0.35 18.40 1.34
N TRP A 342 -0.52 17.45 0.97
CA TRP A 342 -0.35 16.63 -0.22
C TRP A 342 -0.56 17.46 -1.48
N SER A 343 -1.65 18.24 -1.54
CA SER A 343 -1.89 19.22 -2.59
C SER A 343 -2.82 20.34 -2.08
N PRO A 344 -2.54 21.60 -2.39
CA PRO A 344 -3.46 22.70 -2.07
C PRO A 344 -4.84 22.53 -2.71
N GLU A 345 -4.94 21.84 -3.85
CA GLU A 345 -6.19 21.60 -4.57
C GLU A 345 -7.08 20.50 -3.95
N MET A 346 -6.59 19.84 -2.89
CA MET A 346 -7.40 18.87 -2.12
C MET A 346 -8.39 19.57 -1.17
N VAL A 347 -8.26 20.87 -0.97
CA VAL A 347 -9.19 21.67 -0.16
C VAL A 347 -9.75 22.84 -0.99
N PRO A 348 -11.04 23.19 -0.83
CA PRO A 348 -11.67 24.22 -1.66
C PRO A 348 -11.22 25.65 -1.31
N ASP A 349 -10.69 25.84 -0.09
CA ASP A 349 -10.25 27.14 0.42
C ASP A 349 -9.02 27.02 1.34
N LEU A 350 -8.41 28.17 1.66
CA LEU A 350 -7.22 28.21 2.51
C LEU A 350 -7.52 28.37 4.01
N ASP A 351 -8.76 28.62 4.38
CA ASP A 351 -9.17 28.82 5.77
C ASP A 351 -9.44 27.50 6.48
N HIS A 352 -9.55 26.40 5.71
CA HIS A 352 -9.77 25.06 6.20
C HIS A 352 -8.65 24.11 5.82
N THR A 353 -8.60 23.00 6.53
CA THR A 353 -7.81 21.82 6.20
C THR A 353 -8.68 20.57 6.25
N CYS A 354 -8.28 19.54 5.49
CA CYS A 354 -8.87 18.21 5.57
C CYS A 354 -7.83 17.25 6.13
N LEU A 355 -8.13 16.65 7.29
CA LEU A 355 -7.28 15.68 7.96
C LEU A 355 -7.90 14.30 7.89
N GLY A 356 -7.18 13.31 7.40
CA GLY A 356 -7.60 11.91 7.41
C GLY A 356 -7.00 11.17 8.61
N LEU A 357 -7.84 10.76 9.56
CA LEU A 357 -7.45 9.92 10.68
C LEU A 357 -7.69 8.45 10.30
N GLU A 358 -6.64 7.66 10.27
CA GLU A 358 -6.70 6.26 9.87
C GLU A 358 -6.76 5.33 11.07
N TYR A 359 -7.79 4.49 11.09
CA TYR A 359 -8.02 3.46 12.09
C TYR A 359 -7.97 2.09 11.42
N PHE A 360 -7.12 1.22 11.91
CA PHE A 360 -6.98 -0.14 11.38
C PHE A 360 -7.89 -1.09 12.16
N CYS A 361 -8.69 -1.85 11.45
CA CYS A 361 -9.73 -2.71 12.02
C CYS A 361 -9.83 -4.02 11.25
N PHE A 362 -10.71 -4.90 11.71
CA PHE A 362 -11.19 -6.05 10.95
C PHE A 362 -12.67 -5.88 10.68
N GLU A 363 -13.13 -6.34 9.53
CA GLU A 363 -14.54 -6.41 9.21
C GLU A 363 -15.27 -7.18 10.32
N GLY A 364 -16.26 -6.54 10.96
CA GLY A 364 -17.00 -7.09 12.08
C GLY A 364 -16.47 -6.76 13.49
N ASP A 365 -15.33 -6.08 13.63
CA ASP A 365 -14.88 -5.61 14.95
C ASP A 365 -15.61 -4.35 15.43
N GLY A 366 -15.34 -3.94 16.69
CA GLY A 366 -16.05 -2.84 17.32
C GLY A 366 -15.81 -1.47 16.65
N LEU A 367 -14.67 -1.26 15.97
CA LEU A 367 -14.44 -0.03 15.19
C LEU A 367 -15.18 -0.08 13.86
N TRP A 368 -15.16 -1.24 13.19
CA TRP A 368 -15.84 -1.41 11.90
C TRP A 368 -17.35 -1.23 12.01
N ASN A 369 -17.94 -1.75 13.08
CA ASN A 369 -19.38 -1.74 13.32
C ASN A 369 -19.89 -0.49 14.04
N ALA A 370 -19.01 0.38 14.54
CA ALA A 370 -19.39 1.61 15.21
C ALA A 370 -20.09 2.58 14.24
N ASP A 371 -21.04 3.33 14.75
CA ASP A 371 -21.73 4.37 13.99
C ASP A 371 -20.77 5.50 13.59
N ASP A 372 -21.03 6.16 12.45
CA ASP A 372 -20.19 7.24 11.95
C ASP A 372 -20.07 8.39 12.97
N SER A 373 -21.13 8.70 13.70
CA SER A 373 -21.12 9.71 14.75
C SER A 373 -20.17 9.36 15.90
N GLU A 374 -20.12 8.07 16.30
CA GLU A 374 -19.20 7.59 17.34
C GLU A 374 -17.75 7.65 16.88
N LEU A 375 -17.49 7.28 15.62
CA LEU A 375 -16.16 7.36 15.00
C LEU A 375 -15.68 8.80 14.86
N VAL A 376 -16.55 9.73 14.48
CA VAL A 376 -16.26 11.17 14.44
C VAL A 376 -15.96 11.71 15.83
N ALA A 377 -16.77 11.33 16.85
CA ALA A 377 -16.52 11.74 18.22
C ALA A 377 -15.19 11.19 18.76
N LEU A 378 -14.85 9.93 18.44
CA LEU A 378 -13.54 9.33 18.73
C LEU A 378 -12.41 10.12 18.08
N ALA A 379 -12.52 10.41 16.78
CA ALA A 379 -11.49 11.13 16.02
C ALA A 379 -11.27 12.56 16.56
N LYS A 380 -12.34 13.28 16.90
CA LYS A 380 -12.26 14.60 17.54
C LYS A 380 -11.53 14.54 18.87
N ARG A 381 -11.86 13.59 19.74
CA ARG A 381 -11.17 13.42 21.03
C ARG A 381 -9.68 13.14 20.84
N GLU A 382 -9.34 12.19 19.95
CA GLU A 382 -7.97 11.76 19.76
C GLU A 382 -7.09 12.81 19.09
N ILE A 383 -7.63 13.58 18.11
CA ILE A 383 -6.88 14.68 17.47
C ILE A 383 -6.56 15.79 18.47
N GLY A 384 -7.49 16.08 19.39
CA GLY A 384 -7.27 17.01 20.49
C GLY A 384 -6.26 16.48 21.52
N GLN A 385 -6.36 15.20 21.89
CA GLN A 385 -5.44 14.57 22.84
C GLN A 385 -3.98 14.57 22.35
N ILE A 386 -3.75 14.34 21.05
CA ILE A 386 -2.41 14.46 20.46
C ILE A 386 -1.99 15.90 20.15
N GLY A 387 -2.87 16.88 20.35
CA GLY A 387 -2.58 18.31 20.25
C GLY A 387 -2.32 18.82 18.83
N LEU A 388 -2.87 18.17 17.82
CA LEU A 388 -2.74 18.60 16.42
C LEU A 388 -3.72 19.68 16.05
N ILE A 389 -4.99 19.56 16.46
CA ILE A 389 -6.06 20.54 16.24
C ILE A 389 -6.95 20.59 17.48
N ASP A 390 -7.51 21.76 17.78
CA ASP A 390 -8.57 21.89 18.78
C ASP A 390 -9.84 21.19 18.22
N PRO A 391 -10.46 20.26 18.96
CA PRO A 391 -11.72 19.66 18.56
C PRO A 391 -12.84 20.65 18.24
N ALA A 392 -12.82 21.84 18.85
CA ALA A 392 -13.78 22.91 18.60
C ALA A 392 -13.63 23.54 17.18
N ASP A 393 -12.46 23.42 16.56
CA ASP A 393 -12.22 23.91 15.21
C ASP A 393 -12.76 22.96 14.13
N VAL A 394 -13.18 21.74 14.48
CA VAL A 394 -13.73 20.77 13.52
C VAL A 394 -15.17 21.12 13.18
N VAL A 395 -15.37 21.56 11.94
CA VAL A 395 -16.66 22.04 11.41
C VAL A 395 -17.48 20.97 10.71
N ASP A 396 -16.83 19.96 10.12
CA ASP A 396 -17.50 18.87 9.39
C ASP A 396 -16.66 17.59 9.43
N ALA A 397 -17.25 16.44 9.10
CA ALA A 397 -16.56 15.17 9.07
C ALA A 397 -17.24 14.13 8.17
N CYS A 398 -16.45 13.21 7.65
CA CYS A 398 -16.92 12.09 6.83
C CYS A 398 -16.17 10.81 7.22
N VAL A 399 -16.87 9.66 7.18
CA VAL A 399 -16.28 8.34 7.48
C VAL A 399 -16.29 7.47 6.23
N VAL A 400 -15.16 6.89 5.89
CA VAL A 400 -15.02 5.95 4.79
C VAL A 400 -14.43 4.64 5.29
N ARG A 401 -15.14 3.55 5.08
CA ARG A 401 -14.70 2.19 5.41
C ARG A 401 -14.09 1.53 4.17
N GLN A 402 -12.89 1.00 4.28
CA GLN A 402 -12.19 0.29 3.23
C GLN A 402 -11.93 -1.16 3.63
N PRO A 403 -12.70 -2.11 3.10
CA PRO A 403 -12.46 -3.53 3.35
C PRO A 403 -11.21 -4.00 2.59
N LYS A 404 -10.53 -5.00 3.15
CA LYS A 404 -9.41 -5.73 2.55
C LYS A 404 -8.29 -4.82 2.02
N ALA A 405 -7.91 -3.83 2.83
CA ALA A 405 -6.88 -2.87 2.48
C ALA A 405 -5.49 -3.50 2.40
N TYR A 406 -5.20 -4.46 3.30
CA TYR A 406 -3.89 -5.09 3.40
C TYR A 406 -4.00 -6.61 3.53
N PRO A 407 -3.21 -7.39 2.76
CA PRO A 407 -3.03 -8.82 3.03
C PRO A 407 -2.29 -9.00 4.36
N VAL A 408 -2.75 -9.90 5.23
CA VAL A 408 -2.11 -10.20 6.50
C VAL A 408 -1.05 -11.27 6.32
N TYR A 409 0.13 -11.05 6.89
CA TYR A 409 1.28 -11.97 6.84
C TYR A 409 1.43 -12.67 8.20
N ASP A 410 0.56 -13.62 8.47
CA ASP A 410 0.67 -14.52 9.61
C ASP A 410 1.68 -15.65 9.31
N GLU A 411 1.84 -16.59 10.23
CA GLU A 411 2.85 -17.65 10.13
C GLU A 411 2.64 -18.54 8.89
N ASP A 412 1.40 -18.84 8.52
CA ASP A 412 1.05 -19.82 7.49
C ASP A 412 0.73 -19.21 6.12
N TYR A 413 0.64 -17.88 6.01
CA TYR A 413 0.17 -17.22 4.78
C TYR A 413 0.95 -17.65 3.53
N ALA A 414 2.28 -17.79 3.65
CA ALA A 414 3.15 -18.11 2.52
C ALA A 414 2.86 -19.53 1.95
N ALA A 415 2.62 -20.49 2.83
CA ALA A 415 2.24 -21.84 2.44
C ALA A 415 0.87 -21.89 1.75
N HIS A 416 -0.10 -21.14 2.29
CA HIS A 416 -1.42 -21.01 1.70
C HIS A 416 -1.36 -20.36 0.31
N VAL A 417 -0.66 -19.25 0.15
CA VAL A 417 -0.46 -18.58 -1.14
C VAL A 417 0.23 -19.48 -2.15
N ALA A 418 1.29 -20.18 -1.74
CA ALA A 418 2.03 -21.08 -2.63
C ALA A 418 1.15 -22.26 -3.12
N THR A 419 0.27 -22.80 -2.27
CA THR A 419 -0.65 -23.88 -2.62
C THR A 419 -1.70 -23.39 -3.61
N VAL A 420 -2.34 -22.24 -3.34
CA VAL A 420 -3.32 -21.63 -4.24
C VAL A 420 -2.68 -21.31 -5.59
N ARG A 421 -1.53 -20.65 -5.60
CA ARG A 421 -0.80 -20.32 -6.82
C ARG A 421 -0.52 -21.54 -7.68
N ARG A 422 0.01 -22.60 -7.09
CA ARG A 422 0.40 -23.83 -7.82
C ARG A 422 -0.80 -24.50 -8.49
N GLU A 423 -1.93 -24.59 -7.81
CA GLU A 423 -3.14 -25.15 -8.39
C GLU A 423 -3.70 -24.26 -9.50
N LEU A 424 -3.82 -22.96 -9.27
CA LEU A 424 -4.36 -22.04 -10.27
C LEU A 424 -3.48 -21.96 -11.52
N GLU A 425 -2.15 -21.94 -11.39
CA GLU A 425 -1.24 -21.94 -12.54
C GLU A 425 -1.28 -23.26 -13.34
N ARG A 426 -1.55 -24.39 -12.69
CA ARG A 426 -1.66 -25.70 -13.33
C ARG A 426 -2.99 -25.89 -14.06
N ASP A 427 -4.10 -25.58 -13.38
CA ASP A 427 -5.45 -25.96 -13.84
C ASP A 427 -6.13 -24.84 -14.66
N PHE A 428 -5.67 -23.60 -14.51
CA PHE A 428 -6.25 -22.42 -15.14
C PHE A 428 -5.17 -21.54 -15.80
N PRO A 429 -4.50 -22.00 -16.88
CA PRO A 429 -3.33 -21.32 -17.45
C PRO A 429 -3.61 -19.92 -18.01
N SER A 430 -4.87 -19.62 -18.30
CA SER A 430 -5.31 -18.29 -18.78
C SER A 430 -5.96 -17.41 -17.68
N LEU A 431 -5.84 -17.82 -16.40
CA LEU A 431 -6.17 -16.99 -15.24
C LEU A 431 -4.90 -16.31 -14.72
N HIS A 432 -4.90 -15.00 -14.67
CA HIS A 432 -3.74 -14.20 -14.27
C HIS A 432 -4.06 -13.38 -13.02
N LEU A 433 -3.33 -13.64 -11.94
CA LEU A 433 -3.45 -12.89 -10.69
C LEU A 433 -2.49 -11.70 -10.70
N VAL A 434 -3.00 -10.50 -10.41
CA VAL A 434 -2.22 -9.25 -10.41
C VAL A 434 -2.54 -8.37 -9.20
N GLY A 435 -1.66 -7.44 -8.90
CA GLY A 435 -1.89 -6.42 -7.88
C GLY A 435 -1.69 -6.88 -6.45
N ARG A 436 -2.27 -6.15 -5.51
CA ARG A 436 -2.11 -6.40 -4.07
C ARG A 436 -2.95 -7.59 -3.61
N ASN A 437 -4.25 -7.49 -3.79
CA ASN A 437 -5.21 -8.46 -3.25
C ASN A 437 -5.32 -9.71 -4.11
N GLY A 438 -5.16 -9.58 -5.44
CA GLY A 438 -5.16 -10.74 -6.35
C GLY A 438 -3.99 -11.68 -6.11
N MET A 439 -2.85 -11.16 -5.66
CA MET A 439 -1.68 -11.97 -5.35
C MET A 439 -1.48 -12.21 -3.83
N HIS A 440 -2.35 -11.68 -2.98
CA HIS A 440 -2.14 -11.64 -1.53
C HIS A 440 -0.72 -11.16 -1.17
N LYS A 441 -0.26 -10.10 -1.84
CA LYS A 441 1.10 -9.57 -1.70
C LYS A 441 1.05 -8.06 -1.44
N TYR A 442 1.83 -7.57 -0.49
CA TYR A 442 1.83 -6.14 -0.12
C TYR A 442 2.49 -5.29 -1.22
N ASN A 443 1.80 -5.17 -2.34
CA ASN A 443 2.21 -4.37 -3.48
C ASN A 443 1.73 -2.92 -3.30
N ASN A 444 2.62 -1.95 -3.46
CA ASN A 444 2.25 -0.56 -3.68
C ASN A 444 1.68 -0.40 -5.10
N GLN A 445 1.16 0.78 -5.43
CA GLN A 445 0.52 0.97 -6.75
C GLN A 445 1.46 0.72 -7.94
N ASP A 446 2.72 1.10 -7.86
CA ASP A 446 3.73 0.85 -8.90
C ASP A 446 4.05 -0.64 -9.05
N HIS A 447 4.15 -1.38 -7.95
CA HIS A 447 4.27 -2.85 -8.01
C HIS A 447 3.00 -3.49 -8.61
N ALA A 448 1.82 -2.99 -8.24
CA ALA A 448 0.55 -3.46 -8.81
C ALA A 448 0.50 -3.22 -10.33
N MET A 449 0.94 -2.05 -10.78
CA MET A 449 1.10 -1.73 -12.20
C MET A 449 2.11 -2.66 -12.88
N MET A 450 3.28 -2.88 -12.27
CA MET A 450 4.31 -3.75 -12.83
C MET A 450 3.80 -5.19 -13.00
N THR A 451 3.06 -5.74 -12.04
CA THR A 451 2.46 -7.07 -12.19
C THR A 451 1.54 -7.16 -13.40
N ALA A 452 0.76 -6.11 -13.65
CA ALA A 452 -0.13 -6.01 -14.79
C ALA A 452 0.64 -5.86 -16.12
N MET A 453 1.67 -4.99 -16.17
CA MET A 453 2.52 -4.78 -17.34
C MET A 453 3.14 -6.11 -17.81
N LEU A 454 3.77 -6.85 -16.89
CA LEU A 454 4.42 -8.12 -17.20
C LEU A 454 3.41 -9.22 -17.58
N THR A 455 2.22 -9.19 -16.98
CA THR A 455 1.12 -10.09 -17.36
C THR A 455 0.65 -9.82 -18.79
N VAL A 456 0.47 -8.56 -19.16
CA VAL A 456 0.08 -8.19 -20.52
C VAL A 456 1.17 -8.59 -21.53
N GLU A 457 2.45 -8.39 -21.22
CA GLU A 457 3.54 -8.88 -22.07
C GLU A 457 3.50 -10.40 -22.26
N ASN A 458 3.23 -11.16 -21.19
CA ASN A 458 3.08 -12.62 -21.29
C ASN A 458 1.92 -13.00 -22.22
N ILE A 459 0.77 -12.35 -22.08
CA ILE A 459 -0.42 -12.59 -22.94
C ILE A 459 -0.13 -12.27 -24.39
N LEU A 460 0.42 -11.10 -24.68
CA LEU A 460 0.72 -10.63 -26.05
C LEU A 460 1.78 -11.50 -26.74
N CYS A 461 2.73 -12.04 -25.98
CA CYS A 461 3.75 -12.96 -26.50
C CYS A 461 3.26 -14.40 -26.62
N GLY A 462 2.07 -14.74 -26.13
CA GLY A 462 1.52 -16.10 -26.12
C GLY A 462 2.33 -17.12 -25.29
N ARG A 463 3.22 -16.65 -24.42
CA ARG A 463 4.04 -17.49 -23.53
C ARG A 463 4.45 -16.75 -22.26
N ARG A 464 4.76 -17.48 -21.21
CA ARG A 464 5.28 -16.92 -19.95
C ARG A 464 6.73 -16.48 -20.11
N ARG A 465 6.96 -15.20 -20.36
CA ARG A 465 8.30 -14.57 -20.42
C ARG A 465 8.77 -14.09 -19.07
N HIS A 466 7.82 -13.72 -18.19
CA HIS A 466 8.08 -13.12 -16.88
C HIS A 466 7.34 -13.89 -15.79
N ASP A 467 8.01 -14.14 -14.68
CA ASP A 467 7.36 -14.56 -13.45
C ASP A 467 6.91 -13.34 -12.65
N VAL A 468 5.62 -13.00 -12.80
CA VAL A 468 5.02 -11.81 -12.16
C VAL A 468 5.06 -11.85 -10.62
N TRP A 469 5.20 -13.06 -10.06
CA TRP A 469 5.30 -13.21 -8.60
C TRP A 469 6.62 -12.70 -8.02
N ARG A 470 7.64 -12.50 -8.86
CA ARG A 470 8.92 -11.94 -8.45
C ARG A 470 8.93 -10.42 -8.33
N VAL A 471 7.87 -9.74 -8.75
CA VAL A 471 7.70 -8.31 -8.49
C VAL A 471 7.66 -8.07 -6.99
N ASN A 472 8.42 -7.07 -6.50
CA ASN A 472 8.49 -6.71 -5.08
C ASN A 472 9.11 -7.83 -4.18
N GLU A 473 10.01 -8.65 -4.71
CA GLU A 473 10.84 -9.56 -3.91
C GLU A 473 12.13 -8.89 -3.44
N ASP A 474 12.59 -7.86 -4.16
CA ASP A 474 13.80 -7.15 -3.81
C ASP A 474 13.60 -6.28 -2.56
N ALA A 475 14.31 -6.62 -1.52
CA ALA A 475 14.31 -5.92 -0.24
C ALA A 475 14.81 -4.46 -0.30
N GLU A 476 15.36 -4.02 -1.43
CA GLU A 476 15.89 -2.68 -1.64
C GLU A 476 14.81 -1.64 -2.02
N TYR A 477 13.57 -2.06 -2.24
CA TYR A 477 12.49 -1.14 -2.62
C TYR A 477 12.03 -0.22 -1.49
N THR A 478 12.40 -0.49 -0.27
CA THR A 478 11.97 0.32 0.86
C THR A 478 12.63 1.70 0.85
N GLU A 479 11.87 2.70 0.41
CA GLU A 479 12.01 4.12 0.74
C GLU A 479 13.40 4.78 0.54
N ALA A 480 14.36 4.09 -0.09
CA ALA A 480 15.66 4.67 -0.40
C ALA A 480 15.60 5.39 -1.74
N GLY A 481 15.81 6.70 -1.74
CA GLY A 481 15.99 7.50 -2.94
C GLY A 481 17.20 7.01 -3.75
N VAL A 482 17.12 7.10 -5.07
CA VAL A 482 18.22 6.80 -5.97
C VAL A 482 18.86 8.12 -6.41
N SER A 483 20.17 8.29 -6.20
CA SER A 483 20.91 9.42 -6.73
C SER A 483 21.67 9.01 -8.00
N GLY A 484 21.41 9.69 -9.13
CA GLY A 484 22.26 9.71 -10.29
C GLY A 484 22.49 8.36 -11.00
N ALA A 485 23.75 7.93 -11.12
CA ALA A 485 24.18 6.78 -11.94
C ALA A 485 23.60 5.41 -11.55
N ASP A 486 23.11 5.25 -10.32
CA ASP A 486 22.49 3.99 -9.84
C ASP A 486 21.02 3.82 -10.30
N ALA A 487 20.42 4.88 -10.85
CA ALA A 487 19.03 4.84 -11.33
C ALA A 487 18.86 3.84 -12.51
N ALA A 488 19.82 3.75 -13.38
CA ALA A 488 19.80 2.84 -14.54
C ALA A 488 19.94 1.36 -14.11
N LEU A 489 20.76 1.08 -13.10
CA LEU A 489 20.95 -0.27 -12.52
C LEU A 489 19.74 -0.70 -11.67
N GLY A 490 19.03 0.26 -11.04
CA GLY A 490 17.85 0.00 -10.25
C GLY A 490 16.63 -0.45 -11.06
N SER A 491 16.50 0.00 -12.31
CA SER A 491 15.35 -0.37 -13.17
C SER A 491 15.40 -1.83 -13.62
N GLU A 492 16.58 -2.39 -13.86
CA GLU A 492 16.73 -3.80 -14.23
C GLU A 492 16.38 -4.77 -13.08
N ARG A 493 16.55 -4.35 -11.83
CA ARG A 493 16.26 -5.20 -10.65
C ARG A 493 14.77 -5.29 -10.29
N LEU A 494 13.94 -4.37 -10.77
CA LEU A 494 12.48 -4.41 -10.56
C LEU A 494 11.75 -5.26 -11.60
N VAL A 495 12.41 -5.56 -12.71
CA VAL A 495 11.86 -6.44 -13.74
C VAL A 495 12.27 -7.88 -13.43
N PRO A 496 11.32 -8.82 -13.30
CA PRO A 496 11.65 -10.22 -13.12
C PRO A 496 12.53 -10.74 -14.27
N ARG A 497 13.47 -11.61 -13.96
CA ARG A 497 14.27 -12.27 -15.01
C ARG A 497 13.35 -13.04 -15.95
N LYS A 498 13.65 -13.01 -17.23
CA LYS A 498 12.97 -13.86 -18.22
C LYS A 498 13.08 -15.32 -17.78
N VAL A 499 11.99 -16.04 -17.87
CA VAL A 499 11.99 -17.48 -17.69
C VAL A 499 12.64 -18.07 -18.93
N ALA A 500 13.62 -18.95 -18.76
CA ALA A 500 14.36 -19.58 -19.87
C ALA A 500 13.44 -20.52 -20.69
#